data_2a1a267f814d1f8e73eff9e1d3029a7b
#
_entry.id   2a1a267f814d1f8e73eff9e1d3029a7b
#
_cell.length_a   1.000
_cell.length_b   1.000
_cell.length_c   1.000
_cell.angle_alpha   90.00
_cell.angle_beta   90.00
_cell.angle_gamma   90.00
#
_symmetry.space_group_name_H-M   'P 1'
#
loop_
_entity.id
_entity.type
_entity.pdbx_description
1 polymer ?
#
loop_
_entity_poly.entity_id
_entity_poly.type
_entity_poly.pdbx_seq_one_letter_code
_entity_poly.pdbx_strand_id
1 'polypeptide(L)'
;QVAENFDTYAKHTKLTKALLIGGVSFGEQDKLIDRGVDVLIATPGRLLDHFERGKLLLTGVQIMVVDEADRMLDMGFIPDIERIFQLTPFTRQTLFFSATMAPEIERITNTFLTNPAKIEVARQATASTTITQGLVAFTPSRKDRSFVEKRAVLRQLIKDEGETCTNAIVFCNRKMDVDVVAKSLKSHGFNAAPIHGDLEQSQRTKTLDAFRDGSLHILVASDVAARGLDIPAVSHIFNFDVPSHPEDYVHRIGRTGRAGRLGKAYTIAVPSDEKYLKAIENLITLVIGCKVSSIDALQREQFEVAVTPDTESDSG
;
A
#
# COMPACT_ATOMS: atom_id res chain seq x y z
N GLN A 1 3.49 13.23 -0.36
CA GLN A 1 4.28 12.88 -1.55
C GLN A 1 3.95 13.79 -2.74
N VAL A 2 2.72 13.80 -3.26
CA VAL A 2 2.35 14.69 -4.40
C VAL A 2 2.64 16.15 -4.08
N ALA A 3 2.29 16.61 -2.88
CA ALA A 3 2.55 17.98 -2.43
C ALA A 3 4.06 18.32 -2.32
N GLU A 4 4.88 17.39 -1.87
CA GLU A 4 6.35 17.51 -1.80
C GLU A 4 6.97 17.57 -3.20
N ASN A 5 6.51 16.70 -4.10
CA ASN A 5 6.93 16.73 -5.50
C ASN A 5 6.53 18.04 -6.18
N PHE A 6 5.33 18.56 -5.88
CA PHE A 6 4.90 19.86 -6.36
C PHE A 6 5.89 20.97 -5.91
N ASP A 7 6.29 20.99 -4.64
CA ASP A 7 7.25 21.99 -4.14
C ASP A 7 8.59 21.91 -4.89
N THR A 8 9.02 20.70 -5.21
CA THR A 8 10.27 20.49 -5.95
C THR A 8 10.16 21.01 -7.39
N TYR A 9 9.08 20.65 -8.10
CA TYR A 9 8.92 21.01 -9.51
C TYR A 9 8.48 22.46 -9.73
N ALA A 10 7.68 23.00 -8.80
CA ALA A 10 7.20 24.38 -8.87
C ALA A 10 8.18 25.41 -8.31
N LYS A 11 9.36 25.00 -7.85
CA LYS A 11 10.36 25.86 -7.17
C LYS A 11 10.68 27.18 -7.89
N HIS A 12 10.64 27.17 -9.21
CA HIS A 12 10.95 28.34 -10.05
C HIS A 12 9.68 28.95 -10.69
N THR A 13 8.49 28.60 -10.20
CA THR A 13 7.22 29.15 -10.63
C THR A 13 6.57 29.98 -9.52
N LYS A 14 5.46 30.67 -9.84
CA LYS A 14 4.66 31.35 -8.84
C LYS A 14 3.41 30.56 -8.45
N LEU A 15 3.34 29.29 -8.85
CA LEU A 15 2.18 28.45 -8.61
C LEU A 15 2.04 28.12 -7.12
N THR A 16 0.82 28.21 -6.64
CA THR A 16 0.44 27.94 -5.25
C THR A 16 -0.34 26.63 -5.16
N LYS A 17 -0.25 25.95 -4.00
CA LYS A 17 -1.01 24.72 -3.75
C LYS A 17 -1.77 24.76 -2.44
N ALA A 18 -2.85 23.98 -2.35
CA ALA A 18 -3.46 23.56 -1.10
C ALA A 18 -3.51 22.03 -1.02
N LEU A 19 -3.22 21.50 0.18
CA LEU A 19 -3.30 20.08 0.48
C LEU A 19 -4.48 19.84 1.42
N LEU A 20 -5.50 19.12 0.94
CA LEU A 20 -6.73 18.79 1.67
C LEU A 20 -6.77 17.28 1.98
N ILE A 21 -6.36 16.93 3.17
CA ILE A 21 -6.31 15.53 3.63
C ILE A 21 -6.97 15.37 5.00
N GLY A 22 -7.41 14.15 5.30
CA GLY A 22 -7.92 13.79 6.62
C GLY A 22 -6.83 13.89 7.70
N GLY A 23 -7.25 13.99 8.97
CA GLY A 23 -6.32 14.07 10.09
C GLY A 23 -5.64 15.42 10.32
N VAL A 24 -5.95 16.44 9.51
CA VAL A 24 -5.46 17.82 9.64
C VAL A 24 -6.62 18.74 9.97
N SER A 25 -6.35 19.78 10.77
CA SER A 25 -7.32 20.81 11.15
C SER A 25 -7.96 21.48 9.93
N PHE A 26 -9.28 21.64 9.94
CA PHE A 26 -10.01 22.39 8.90
C PHE A 26 -9.53 23.84 8.81
N GLY A 27 -9.30 24.50 9.94
CA GLY A 27 -8.92 25.91 9.96
C GLY A 27 -7.58 26.22 9.26
N GLU A 28 -6.64 25.29 9.24
CA GLU A 28 -5.40 25.44 8.49
C GLU A 28 -5.66 25.30 6.98
N GLN A 29 -6.49 24.35 6.60
CA GLN A 29 -6.86 24.12 5.20
C GLN A 29 -7.75 25.24 4.67
N ASP A 30 -8.70 25.75 5.47
CA ASP A 30 -9.58 26.88 5.12
C ASP A 30 -8.76 28.12 4.75
N LYS A 31 -7.70 28.44 5.51
CA LYS A 31 -6.81 29.59 5.22
C LYS A 31 -6.12 29.48 3.86
N LEU A 32 -5.78 28.27 3.43
CA LEU A 32 -5.17 28.04 2.12
C LEU A 32 -6.22 28.22 1.00
N ILE A 33 -7.42 27.69 1.20
CA ILE A 33 -8.53 27.81 0.23
C ILE A 33 -8.96 29.26 0.07
N ASP A 34 -9.11 30.01 1.18
CA ASP A 34 -9.55 31.41 1.19
C ASP A 34 -8.59 32.34 0.43
N ARG A 35 -7.30 31.99 0.34
CA ARG A 35 -6.29 32.72 -0.47
C ARG A 35 -6.41 32.48 -1.96
N GLY A 36 -7.13 31.43 -2.36
CA GLY A 36 -7.07 30.90 -3.71
C GLY A 36 -5.78 30.16 -3.99
N VAL A 37 -5.85 29.07 -4.76
CA VAL A 37 -4.69 28.26 -5.13
C VAL A 37 -4.78 27.84 -6.59
N ASP A 38 -3.62 27.65 -7.21
CA ASP A 38 -3.53 27.19 -8.60
C ASP A 38 -3.68 25.66 -8.68
N VAL A 39 -3.22 24.93 -7.66
CA VAL A 39 -3.25 23.46 -7.60
C VAL A 39 -3.84 23.00 -6.28
N LEU A 40 -4.87 22.17 -6.39
CA LEU A 40 -5.53 21.53 -5.26
C LEU A 40 -5.17 20.06 -5.24
N ILE A 41 -4.55 19.60 -4.16
CA ILE A 41 -4.22 18.19 -3.92
C ILE A 41 -5.10 17.71 -2.79
N ALA A 42 -5.95 16.71 -3.04
CA ALA A 42 -6.96 16.33 -2.07
C ALA A 42 -7.27 14.83 -2.07
N THR A 43 -7.66 14.32 -0.90
CA THR A 43 -8.39 13.06 -0.82
C THR A 43 -9.90 13.31 -1.06
N PRO A 44 -10.63 12.37 -1.71
CA PRO A 44 -12.01 12.61 -2.14
C PRO A 44 -12.92 13.11 -1.01
N GLY A 45 -13.01 12.40 0.12
CA GLY A 45 -13.87 12.78 1.23
C GLY A 45 -13.54 14.16 1.80
N ARG A 46 -12.26 14.50 2.01
CA ARG A 46 -11.88 15.83 2.55
C ARG A 46 -12.18 16.97 1.58
N LEU A 47 -12.06 16.71 0.27
CA LEU A 47 -12.46 17.69 -0.75
C LEU A 47 -13.97 17.97 -0.67
N LEU A 48 -14.78 16.92 -0.59
CA LEU A 48 -16.23 17.05 -0.46
C LEU A 48 -16.65 17.72 0.85
N ASP A 49 -15.98 17.42 1.98
CA ASP A 49 -16.21 18.11 3.26
C ASP A 49 -16.07 19.64 3.12
N HIS A 50 -14.99 20.11 2.47
CA HIS A 50 -14.78 21.55 2.24
C HIS A 50 -15.81 22.14 1.25
N PHE A 51 -16.19 21.36 0.23
CA PHE A 51 -17.22 21.78 -0.71
C PHE A 51 -18.58 21.94 -0.02
N GLU A 52 -19.01 20.96 0.79
CA GLU A 52 -20.29 21.00 1.53
C GLU A 52 -20.36 22.14 2.55
N ARG A 53 -19.23 22.51 3.12
CA ARG A 53 -19.11 23.68 4.00
C ARG A 53 -19.11 25.02 3.23
N GLY A 54 -19.25 25.00 1.91
CA GLY A 54 -19.27 26.20 1.07
C GLY A 54 -17.93 26.93 0.98
N LYS A 55 -16.82 26.26 1.35
CA LYS A 55 -15.49 26.85 1.33
C LYS A 55 -14.76 26.66 0.00
N LEU A 56 -15.18 25.70 -0.81
CA LEU A 56 -14.49 25.31 -2.03
C LEU A 56 -15.41 25.42 -3.24
N LEU A 57 -14.95 26.11 -4.27
CA LEU A 57 -15.61 26.15 -5.59
C LEU A 57 -14.73 25.43 -6.61
N LEU A 58 -15.32 24.49 -7.34
CA LEU A 58 -14.63 23.68 -8.35
C LEU A 58 -14.97 24.10 -9.79
N THR A 59 -15.75 25.16 -9.96
CA THR A 59 -16.24 25.64 -11.28
C THR A 59 -15.13 26.19 -12.18
N GLY A 60 -13.96 26.51 -11.62
CA GLY A 60 -12.80 26.99 -12.37
C GLY A 60 -11.77 25.91 -12.70
N VAL A 61 -12.02 24.64 -12.39
CA VAL A 61 -11.08 23.55 -12.63
C VAL A 61 -10.92 23.32 -14.13
N GLN A 62 -9.69 23.47 -14.62
CA GLN A 62 -9.31 23.26 -16.02
C GLN A 62 -8.70 21.89 -16.27
N ILE A 63 -7.97 21.38 -15.29
CA ILE A 63 -7.31 20.06 -15.35
C ILE A 63 -7.69 19.29 -14.07
N MET A 64 -8.16 18.08 -14.24
CA MET A 64 -8.45 17.14 -13.16
C MET A 64 -7.59 15.89 -13.31
N VAL A 65 -6.93 15.52 -12.23
CA VAL A 65 -6.13 14.28 -12.18
C VAL A 65 -6.76 13.35 -11.16
N VAL A 66 -7.10 12.15 -11.60
CA VAL A 66 -7.53 11.04 -10.72
C VAL A 66 -6.41 10.02 -10.75
N ASP A 67 -5.82 9.76 -9.61
CA ASP A 67 -4.72 8.81 -9.45
C ASP A 67 -5.13 7.65 -8.54
N GLU A 68 -4.59 6.45 -8.79
CA GLU A 68 -4.93 5.22 -8.06
C GLU A 68 -6.46 4.94 -8.04
N ALA A 69 -7.14 5.02 -9.19
CA ALA A 69 -8.60 4.89 -9.25
C ALA A 69 -9.11 3.51 -8.82
N ASP A 70 -8.40 2.44 -9.17
CA ASP A 70 -8.67 1.08 -8.67
C ASP A 70 -8.62 1.01 -7.15
N ARG A 71 -7.73 1.75 -6.57
CA ARG A 71 -7.61 1.90 -5.13
C ARG A 71 -8.81 2.57 -4.50
N MET A 72 -9.28 3.64 -5.13
CA MET A 72 -10.47 4.36 -4.66
C MET A 72 -11.72 3.48 -4.79
N LEU A 73 -11.75 2.55 -5.75
CA LEU A 73 -12.79 1.52 -5.87
C LEU A 73 -12.77 0.60 -4.65
N ASP A 74 -11.60 0.02 -4.31
CA ASP A 74 -11.44 -0.88 -3.16
C ASP A 74 -11.86 -0.24 -1.84
N MET A 75 -11.64 1.06 -1.70
CA MET A 75 -11.98 1.84 -0.51
C MET A 75 -13.42 2.35 -0.49
N GLY A 76 -14.21 2.10 -1.53
CA GLY A 76 -15.59 2.54 -1.63
C GLY A 76 -15.77 4.04 -1.96
N PHE A 77 -14.74 4.72 -2.46
CA PHE A 77 -14.78 6.16 -2.82
C PHE A 77 -15.34 6.44 -4.23
N ILE A 78 -15.86 5.44 -4.92
CA ILE A 78 -16.43 5.64 -6.26
C ILE A 78 -17.57 6.68 -6.26
N PRO A 79 -18.52 6.65 -5.33
CA PRO A 79 -19.57 7.68 -5.28
C PRO A 79 -19.02 9.10 -5.08
N ASP A 80 -17.98 9.23 -4.26
CA ASP A 80 -17.32 10.52 -4.01
C ASP A 80 -16.64 11.05 -5.27
N ILE A 81 -15.96 10.18 -6.01
CA ILE A 81 -15.30 10.54 -7.28
C ILE A 81 -16.34 10.97 -8.31
N GLU A 82 -17.43 10.23 -8.48
CA GLU A 82 -18.51 10.58 -9.39
C GLU A 82 -19.10 11.95 -9.05
N ARG A 83 -19.32 12.23 -7.75
CA ARG A 83 -19.77 13.52 -7.29
C ARG A 83 -18.78 14.65 -7.60
N ILE A 84 -17.48 14.42 -7.40
CA ILE A 84 -16.44 15.40 -7.75
C ILE A 84 -16.43 15.67 -9.27
N PHE A 85 -16.59 14.65 -10.10
CA PHE A 85 -16.72 14.81 -11.55
C PHE A 85 -17.91 15.72 -11.92
N GLN A 86 -19.03 15.57 -11.24
CA GLN A 86 -20.24 16.39 -11.46
C GLN A 86 -20.06 17.85 -11.01
N LEU A 87 -19.21 18.10 -10.02
CA LEU A 87 -18.95 19.44 -9.47
C LEU A 87 -17.90 20.23 -10.27
N THR A 88 -17.20 19.58 -11.17
CA THR A 88 -16.16 20.20 -12.02
C THR A 88 -16.66 20.41 -13.45
N PRO A 89 -16.19 21.46 -14.19
CA PRO A 89 -16.65 21.73 -15.55
C PRO A 89 -16.43 20.54 -16.48
N PHE A 90 -17.39 20.25 -17.35
CA PHE A 90 -17.26 19.17 -18.32
C PHE A 90 -16.17 19.45 -19.39
N THR A 91 -15.83 20.73 -19.59
CA THR A 91 -14.78 21.18 -20.53
C THR A 91 -13.35 20.97 -20.01
N ARG A 92 -13.20 20.52 -18.75
CA ARG A 92 -11.88 20.24 -18.20
C ARG A 92 -11.16 19.15 -18.96
N GLN A 93 -9.83 19.20 -18.96
CA GLN A 93 -9.02 18.04 -19.31
C GLN A 93 -8.98 17.08 -18.12
N THR A 94 -9.20 15.80 -18.36
CA THR A 94 -9.11 14.78 -17.31
C THR A 94 -7.98 13.81 -17.62
N LEU A 95 -7.09 13.62 -16.66
CA LEU A 95 -6.05 12.61 -16.64
C LEU A 95 -6.45 11.55 -15.60
N PHE A 96 -6.59 10.32 -16.03
CA PHE A 96 -7.09 9.24 -15.21
C PHE A 96 -6.07 8.10 -15.17
N PHE A 97 -5.56 7.80 -13.97
CA PHE A 97 -4.55 6.78 -13.74
C PHE A 97 -5.11 5.65 -12.88
N SER A 98 -4.89 4.42 -13.32
CA SER A 98 -5.28 3.22 -12.60
C SER A 98 -4.33 2.08 -12.95
N ALA A 99 -3.99 1.24 -11.99
CA ALA A 99 -3.18 0.05 -12.25
C ALA A 99 -4.00 -1.09 -12.88
N THR A 100 -5.32 -1.09 -12.68
CA THR A 100 -6.25 -2.08 -13.25
C THR A 100 -7.44 -1.39 -13.90
N MET A 101 -8.11 -2.10 -14.83
CA MET A 101 -9.34 -1.67 -15.48
C MET A 101 -10.50 -2.58 -15.08
N ALA A 102 -10.84 -2.56 -13.77
CA ALA A 102 -12.04 -3.23 -13.28
C ALA A 102 -13.30 -2.67 -13.98
N PRO A 103 -14.40 -3.44 -14.10
CA PRO A 103 -15.62 -3.01 -14.79
C PRO A 103 -16.16 -1.66 -14.28
N GLU A 104 -16.07 -1.40 -12.98
CA GLU A 104 -16.49 -0.14 -12.37
C GLU A 104 -15.60 1.03 -12.80
N ILE A 105 -14.30 0.82 -12.92
CA ILE A 105 -13.35 1.83 -13.42
C ILE A 105 -13.64 2.13 -14.89
N GLU A 106 -13.89 1.10 -15.68
CA GLU A 106 -14.28 1.27 -17.09
C GLU A 106 -15.60 2.02 -17.22
N ARG A 107 -16.58 1.75 -16.38
CA ARG A 107 -17.84 2.47 -16.31
C ARG A 107 -17.64 3.96 -16.03
N ILE A 108 -16.80 4.31 -15.04
CA ILE A 108 -16.48 5.72 -14.70
C ILE A 108 -15.81 6.41 -15.88
N THR A 109 -14.80 5.79 -16.47
CA THR A 109 -14.08 6.37 -17.61
C THR A 109 -15.03 6.61 -18.79
N ASN A 110 -15.89 5.66 -19.10
CA ASN A 110 -16.89 5.80 -20.17
C ASN A 110 -17.97 6.85 -19.87
N THR A 111 -18.29 7.09 -18.59
CA THR A 111 -19.30 8.06 -18.18
C THR A 111 -18.77 9.49 -18.16
N PHE A 112 -17.55 9.70 -17.67
CA PHE A 112 -17.05 11.04 -17.35
C PHE A 112 -15.92 11.53 -18.27
N LEU A 113 -15.35 10.68 -19.10
CA LEU A 113 -14.32 11.06 -20.07
C LEU A 113 -14.87 10.99 -21.49
N THR A 114 -14.60 12.03 -22.28
CA THR A 114 -15.05 12.10 -23.68
C THR A 114 -13.89 11.68 -24.58
N ASN A 115 -14.05 10.53 -25.26
CA ASN A 115 -13.07 9.99 -26.19
C ASN A 115 -11.62 10.00 -25.64
N PRO A 116 -11.35 9.36 -24.48
CA PRO A 116 -10.04 9.42 -23.88
C PRO A 116 -9.02 8.63 -24.69
N ALA A 117 -7.81 9.16 -24.83
CA ALA A 117 -6.68 8.40 -25.31
C ALA A 117 -6.30 7.35 -24.26
N LYS A 118 -6.34 6.07 -24.63
CA LYS A 118 -5.90 4.98 -23.76
C LYS A 118 -4.41 4.75 -23.96
N ILE A 119 -3.64 4.95 -22.89
CA ILE A 119 -2.19 4.70 -22.87
C ILE A 119 -1.98 3.55 -21.89
N GLU A 120 -1.71 2.38 -22.43
CA GLU A 120 -1.37 1.21 -21.63
C GLU A 120 0.14 1.08 -21.56
N VAL A 121 0.67 1.23 -20.36
CA VAL A 121 2.06 0.85 -20.10
C VAL A 121 2.06 -0.65 -19.92
N ALA A 122 2.65 -1.37 -20.88
CA ALA A 122 2.87 -2.81 -20.71
C ALA A 122 3.52 -3.01 -19.33
N ARG A 123 2.86 -3.78 -18.45
CA ARG A 123 3.45 -4.14 -17.15
C ARG A 123 4.80 -4.77 -17.49
N GLN A 124 5.86 -4.08 -17.14
CA GLN A 124 7.18 -4.62 -17.38
C GLN A 124 7.23 -5.97 -16.66
N ALA A 125 7.40 -7.04 -17.43
CA ALA A 125 7.76 -8.36 -16.93
C ALA A 125 9.01 -8.32 -16.02
N THR A 126 9.71 -7.21 -16.01
CA THR A 126 10.88 -6.86 -15.21
C THR A 126 10.63 -6.94 -13.70
N ALA A 127 9.43 -6.65 -13.20
CA ALA A 127 9.17 -6.79 -11.77
C ALA A 127 9.20 -8.25 -11.31
N SER A 128 8.86 -9.20 -12.18
CA SER A 128 8.90 -10.62 -11.86
C SER A 128 10.32 -11.21 -11.91
N THR A 129 11.20 -10.65 -12.74
CA THR A 129 12.59 -11.13 -12.88
C THR A 129 13.52 -10.60 -11.79
N THR A 130 13.18 -9.46 -11.17
CA THR A 130 13.98 -8.85 -10.11
C THR A 130 13.52 -9.22 -8.71
N ILE A 131 12.34 -9.84 -8.56
CA ILE A 131 11.77 -10.21 -7.25
C ILE A 131 11.74 -11.72 -7.11
N THR A 132 12.56 -12.24 -6.19
CA THR A 132 12.45 -13.65 -5.76
C THR A 132 11.26 -13.79 -4.83
N GLN A 133 10.31 -14.64 -5.16
CA GLN A 133 9.10 -14.87 -4.39
C GLN A 133 9.15 -16.23 -3.70
N GLY A 134 8.89 -16.25 -2.40
CA GLY A 134 8.83 -17.47 -1.59
C GLY A 134 7.49 -17.63 -0.88
N LEU A 135 6.97 -18.85 -0.85
CA LEU A 135 5.79 -19.22 -0.06
C LEU A 135 6.20 -20.10 1.10
N VAL A 136 5.93 -19.66 2.31
CA VAL A 136 6.16 -20.42 3.54
C VAL A 136 4.83 -20.89 4.07
N ALA A 137 4.48 -22.14 3.77
CA ALA A 137 3.26 -22.76 4.23
C ALA A 137 3.53 -23.61 5.47
N PHE A 138 2.76 -23.42 6.53
CA PHE A 138 2.84 -24.26 7.72
C PHE A 138 1.44 -24.58 8.27
N THR A 139 1.36 -25.70 8.98
CA THR A 139 0.13 -26.09 9.67
C THR A 139 0.28 -25.79 11.16
N PRO A 140 -0.53 -24.88 11.72
CA PRO A 140 -0.45 -24.56 13.14
C PRO A 140 -0.71 -25.80 14.02
N SER A 141 -0.02 -25.91 15.14
CA SER A 141 -0.24 -26.99 16.12
C SER A 141 -1.66 -27.04 16.64
N ARG A 142 -2.29 -25.86 16.80
CA ARG A 142 -3.69 -25.67 17.14
C ARG A 142 -4.20 -24.38 16.48
N LYS A 143 -5.48 -24.33 16.16
CA LYS A 143 -6.11 -23.19 15.47
C LYS A 143 -5.94 -21.86 16.24
N ASP A 144 -6.06 -21.91 17.55
CA ASP A 144 -5.90 -20.74 18.44
C ASP A 144 -4.44 -20.28 18.57
N ARG A 145 -3.46 -21.13 18.25
CA ARG A 145 -2.03 -20.81 18.27
C ARG A 145 -1.49 -20.28 16.94
N SER A 146 -2.28 -20.34 15.89
CA SER A 146 -1.85 -19.95 14.52
C SER A 146 -1.15 -18.59 14.48
N PHE A 147 -1.70 -17.58 15.15
CA PHE A 147 -1.14 -16.23 15.15
C PHE A 147 0.21 -16.13 15.88
N VAL A 148 0.36 -16.85 17.00
CA VAL A 148 1.62 -16.89 17.77
C VAL A 148 2.70 -17.60 16.98
N GLU A 149 2.38 -18.77 16.40
CA GLU A 149 3.30 -19.58 15.62
C GLU A 149 3.70 -18.86 14.33
N LYS A 150 2.77 -18.16 13.68
CA LYS A 150 3.03 -17.32 12.50
C LYS A 150 4.06 -16.21 12.81
N ARG A 151 4.01 -15.60 14.00
CA ARG A 151 5.03 -14.64 14.46
C ARG A 151 6.39 -15.27 14.66
N ALA A 152 6.44 -16.53 15.15
CA ALA A 152 7.70 -17.27 15.28
C ALA A 152 8.31 -17.56 13.90
N VAL A 153 7.50 -18.01 12.94
CA VAL A 153 7.91 -18.21 11.54
C VAL A 153 8.47 -16.92 10.94
N LEU A 154 7.78 -15.79 11.11
CA LEU A 154 8.26 -14.49 10.61
C LEU A 154 9.63 -14.14 11.19
N ARG A 155 9.82 -14.28 12.52
CA ARG A 155 11.12 -14.00 13.16
C ARG A 155 12.23 -14.88 12.63
N GLN A 156 11.93 -16.15 12.40
CA GLN A 156 12.90 -17.09 11.85
C GLN A 156 13.29 -16.71 10.43
N LEU A 157 12.32 -16.42 9.56
CA LEU A 157 12.59 -15.96 8.19
C LEU A 157 13.49 -14.72 8.16
N ILE A 158 13.21 -13.71 9.00
CA ILE A 158 14.05 -12.51 9.07
C ILE A 158 15.48 -12.85 9.54
N LYS A 159 15.64 -13.77 10.49
CA LYS A 159 16.95 -14.22 10.94
C LYS A 159 17.71 -14.99 9.85
N ASP A 160 17.03 -15.86 9.12
CA ASP A 160 17.63 -16.68 8.07
C ASP A 160 18.14 -15.83 6.91
N GLU A 161 17.47 -14.72 6.62
CA GLU A 161 17.92 -13.74 5.64
C GLU A 161 19.15 -12.95 6.10
N GLY A 162 19.37 -12.84 7.40
CA GLY A 162 20.56 -12.24 7.99
C GLY A 162 20.89 -10.86 7.42
N GLU A 163 22.16 -10.66 7.03
CA GLU A 163 22.64 -9.37 6.49
C GLU A 163 22.04 -8.99 5.14
N THR A 164 21.42 -9.92 4.40
CA THR A 164 20.74 -9.61 3.14
C THR A 164 19.47 -8.80 3.37
N CYS A 165 18.85 -8.94 4.55
CA CYS A 165 17.68 -8.16 4.96
C CYS A 165 18.10 -6.81 5.53
N THR A 166 18.51 -5.89 4.67
CA THR A 166 18.97 -4.55 5.09
C THR A 166 17.82 -3.67 5.57
N ASN A 167 16.67 -3.78 4.94
CA ASN A 167 15.40 -3.17 5.35
C ASN A 167 14.23 -3.97 4.82
N ALA A 168 13.10 -3.93 5.55
CA ALA A 168 11.94 -4.72 5.19
C ALA A 168 10.61 -4.04 5.52
N ILE A 169 9.56 -4.45 4.78
CA ILE A 169 8.18 -4.16 5.16
C ILE A 169 7.49 -5.49 5.47
N VAL A 170 6.83 -5.54 6.62
CA VAL A 170 5.96 -6.64 7.03
C VAL A 170 4.51 -6.21 6.86
N PHE A 171 3.74 -6.92 6.04
CA PHE A 171 2.34 -6.59 5.78
C PHE A 171 1.39 -7.45 6.59
N CYS A 172 0.47 -6.81 7.31
CA CYS A 172 -0.64 -7.42 8.01
C CYS A 172 -1.97 -6.94 7.42
N ASN A 173 -2.98 -7.82 7.34
CA ASN A 173 -4.29 -7.45 6.83
C ASN A 173 -5.08 -6.55 7.78
N ARG A 174 -4.81 -6.64 9.09
CA ARG A 174 -5.53 -5.88 10.11
C ARG A 174 -4.61 -4.93 10.85
N LYS A 175 -5.10 -3.71 11.09
CA LYS A 175 -4.36 -2.70 11.87
C LYS A 175 -4.00 -3.17 13.28
N MET A 176 -4.88 -3.94 13.95
CA MET A 176 -4.62 -4.49 15.29
C MET A 176 -3.45 -5.47 15.30
N ASP A 177 -3.30 -6.25 14.22
CA ASP A 177 -2.21 -7.22 14.09
C ASP A 177 -0.87 -6.52 13.86
N VAL A 178 -0.88 -5.33 13.23
CA VAL A 178 0.33 -4.52 13.00
C VAL A 178 1.04 -4.20 14.32
N ASP A 179 0.31 -3.73 15.33
CA ASP A 179 0.89 -3.39 16.63
C ASP A 179 1.46 -4.62 17.34
N VAL A 180 0.71 -5.72 17.33
CA VAL A 180 1.12 -6.97 17.98
C VAL A 180 2.37 -7.55 17.33
N VAL A 181 2.42 -7.55 16.00
CA VAL A 181 3.58 -8.05 15.24
C VAL A 181 4.79 -7.14 15.46
N ALA A 182 4.62 -5.81 15.39
CA ALA A 182 5.71 -4.86 15.64
C ALA A 182 6.26 -4.99 17.07
N LYS A 183 5.38 -5.09 18.08
CA LYS A 183 5.76 -5.32 19.49
C LYS A 183 6.52 -6.64 19.64
N SER A 184 6.03 -7.72 19.01
CA SER A 184 6.69 -9.01 19.03
C SER A 184 8.08 -8.98 18.40
N LEU A 185 8.25 -8.33 17.26
CA LEU A 185 9.56 -8.17 16.63
C LEU A 185 10.51 -7.38 17.56
N LYS A 186 10.04 -6.27 18.11
CA LYS A 186 10.82 -5.41 19.00
C LYS A 186 11.27 -6.14 20.28
N SER A 187 10.38 -6.93 20.91
CA SER A 187 10.71 -7.70 22.11
C SER A 187 11.74 -8.79 21.86
N HIS A 188 11.93 -9.22 20.62
CA HIS A 188 12.93 -10.21 20.20
C HIS A 188 14.18 -9.58 19.55
N GLY A 189 14.42 -8.29 19.77
CA GLY A 189 15.65 -7.60 19.38
C GLY A 189 15.66 -7.04 17.94
N PHE A 190 14.55 -7.09 17.21
CA PHE A 190 14.47 -6.47 15.89
C PHE A 190 14.15 -4.98 15.99
N ASN A 191 14.77 -4.18 15.14
CA ASN A 191 14.47 -2.75 15.02
C ASN A 191 13.23 -2.55 14.14
N ALA A 192 12.04 -2.65 14.75
CA ALA A 192 10.75 -2.63 14.09
C ALA A 192 9.80 -1.60 14.70
N ALA A 193 8.98 -0.95 13.86
CA ALA A 193 7.92 -0.05 14.28
C ALA A 193 6.64 -0.23 13.45
N PRO A 194 5.45 0.03 14.05
CA PRO A 194 4.18 -0.07 13.36
C PRO A 194 3.86 1.19 12.56
N ILE A 195 3.08 1.03 11.48
CA ILE A 195 2.41 2.12 10.79
C ILE A 195 1.01 1.69 10.35
N HIS A 196 -0.01 2.38 10.85
CA HIS A 196 -1.42 2.15 10.51
C HIS A 196 -2.24 3.43 10.70
N GLY A 197 -3.50 3.40 10.24
CA GLY A 197 -4.37 4.58 10.18
C GLY A 197 -4.74 5.20 11.53
N ASP A 198 -4.68 4.44 12.63
CA ASP A 198 -5.04 4.93 13.97
C ASP A 198 -3.90 5.71 14.66
N LEU A 199 -2.68 5.63 14.12
CA LEU A 199 -1.56 6.44 14.61
C LEU A 199 -1.77 7.90 14.27
N GLU A 200 -1.41 8.79 15.20
CA GLU A 200 -1.36 10.21 14.93
C GLU A 200 -0.44 10.53 13.75
N GLN A 201 -0.80 11.55 12.98
CA GLN A 201 -0.03 11.93 11.77
C GLN A 201 1.42 12.24 12.11
N SER A 202 1.68 12.86 13.26
CA SER A 202 3.03 13.16 13.74
C SER A 202 3.87 11.89 13.98
N GLN A 203 3.27 10.85 14.54
CA GLN A 203 3.92 9.55 14.76
C GLN A 203 4.19 8.84 13.42
N ARG A 204 3.22 8.86 12.50
CA ARG A 204 3.39 8.29 11.16
C ARG A 204 4.56 8.93 10.43
N THR A 205 4.64 10.27 10.46
CA THR A 205 5.74 11.02 9.84
C THR A 205 7.09 10.63 10.46
N LYS A 206 7.20 10.62 11.79
CA LYS A 206 8.44 10.22 12.48
C LYS A 206 8.88 8.80 12.13
N THR A 207 7.93 7.85 12.09
CA THR A 207 8.23 6.44 11.74
C THR A 207 8.73 6.32 10.31
N LEU A 208 8.10 7.05 9.38
CA LEU A 208 8.53 7.06 7.98
C LEU A 208 9.90 7.69 7.79
N ASP A 209 10.17 8.82 8.45
CA ASP A 209 11.46 9.50 8.37
C ASP A 209 12.57 8.61 8.92
N ALA A 210 12.33 7.93 10.06
CA ALA A 210 13.25 6.95 10.62
C ALA A 210 13.49 5.75 9.69
N PHE A 211 12.47 5.35 8.93
CA PHE A 211 12.61 4.28 7.94
C PHE A 211 13.38 4.74 6.68
N ARG A 212 13.17 5.98 6.26
CA ARG A 212 13.88 6.60 5.12
C ARG A 212 15.36 6.84 5.40
N ASP A 213 15.70 7.29 6.61
CA ASP A 213 17.09 7.56 7.01
C ASP A 213 17.85 6.30 7.44
N GLY A 214 17.16 5.14 7.52
CA GLY A 214 17.74 3.85 7.86
C GLY A 214 17.92 3.61 9.37
N SER A 215 17.46 4.51 10.24
CA SER A 215 17.47 4.30 11.69
C SER A 215 16.41 3.30 12.15
N LEU A 216 15.38 3.07 11.32
CA LEU A 216 14.39 1.99 11.47
C LEU A 216 14.57 0.98 10.34
N HIS A 217 14.74 -0.31 10.66
CA HIS A 217 15.01 -1.35 9.66
C HIS A 217 13.74 -2.07 9.18
N ILE A 218 12.76 -2.27 10.04
CA ILE A 218 11.55 -3.02 9.73
C ILE A 218 10.31 -2.18 9.97
N LEU A 219 9.54 -1.96 8.92
CA LEU A 219 8.25 -1.30 9.00
C LEU A 219 7.14 -2.36 9.00
N VAL A 220 6.30 -2.40 10.03
CA VAL A 220 5.12 -3.26 10.07
C VAL A 220 3.90 -2.43 9.70
N ALA A 221 3.20 -2.81 8.63
CA ALA A 221 2.18 -1.97 8.02
C ALA A 221 0.91 -2.74 7.66
N SER A 222 -0.22 -2.04 7.66
CA SER A 222 -1.41 -2.48 6.93
C SER A 222 -1.39 -1.92 5.50
N ASP A 223 -2.09 -2.56 4.58
CA ASP A 223 -2.16 -2.10 3.19
C ASP A 223 -2.59 -0.65 3.07
N VAL A 224 -3.66 -0.27 3.78
CA VAL A 224 -4.18 1.10 3.78
C VAL A 224 -3.12 2.11 4.22
N ALA A 225 -2.31 1.76 5.22
CA ALA A 225 -1.31 2.68 5.74
C ALA A 225 -0.05 2.76 4.87
N ALA A 226 0.35 1.66 4.24
CA ALA A 226 1.54 1.61 3.39
C ALA A 226 1.33 2.21 2.00
N ARG A 227 0.07 2.37 1.59
CA ARG A 227 -0.29 2.94 0.29
C ARG A 227 -0.24 4.46 0.33
N GLY A 228 0.11 5.06 -0.80
CA GLY A 228 0.29 6.51 -0.89
C GLY A 228 1.48 7.04 -0.08
N LEU A 229 2.23 6.18 0.63
CA LEU A 229 3.45 6.59 1.30
C LEU A 229 4.64 6.44 0.36
N ASP A 230 5.47 7.46 0.35
CA ASP A 230 6.77 7.42 -0.29
C ASP A 230 7.73 6.59 0.56
N ILE A 231 7.59 5.27 0.44
CA ILE A 231 8.48 4.32 1.09
C ILE A 231 9.60 3.99 0.11
N PRO A 232 10.88 4.14 0.50
CA PRO A 232 11.99 3.76 -0.35
C PRO A 232 11.91 2.29 -0.73
N ALA A 233 12.55 1.92 -1.84
CA ALA A 233 12.64 0.52 -2.22
C ALA A 233 13.32 -0.29 -1.12
N VAL A 234 12.69 -1.39 -0.70
CA VAL A 234 13.19 -2.25 0.36
C VAL A 234 13.85 -3.51 -0.22
N SER A 235 14.75 -4.12 0.57
CA SER A 235 15.36 -5.39 0.21
C SER A 235 14.36 -6.56 0.31
N HIS A 236 13.47 -6.50 1.32
CA HIS A 236 12.56 -7.61 1.63
C HIS A 236 11.14 -7.17 1.88
N ILE A 237 10.20 -8.00 1.42
CA ILE A 237 8.78 -7.93 1.78
C ILE A 237 8.41 -9.22 2.50
N PHE A 238 7.75 -9.10 3.64
CA PHE A 238 7.16 -10.22 4.34
C PHE A 238 5.64 -10.02 4.41
N ASN A 239 4.89 -10.80 3.65
CA ASN A 239 3.44 -10.86 3.81
C ASN A 239 3.16 -11.77 5.03
N PHE A 240 3.06 -11.16 6.21
CA PHE A 240 2.64 -11.87 7.42
C PHE A 240 1.27 -12.50 7.23
N ASP A 241 0.35 -11.78 6.56
CA ASP A 241 -0.93 -12.30 6.12
C ASP A 241 -0.99 -12.34 4.59
N VAL A 242 -1.53 -13.44 4.06
CA VAL A 242 -1.91 -13.53 2.65
C VAL A 242 -2.93 -12.43 2.37
N PRO A 243 -2.71 -11.54 1.40
CA PRO A 243 -3.66 -10.47 1.11
C PRO A 243 -5.01 -11.02 0.66
N SER A 244 -6.09 -10.35 1.09
CA SER A 244 -7.46 -10.76 0.76
C SER A 244 -7.81 -10.50 -0.71
N HIS A 245 -7.15 -9.52 -1.32
CA HIS A 245 -7.30 -9.18 -2.74
C HIS A 245 -5.98 -9.46 -3.46
N PRO A 246 -6.01 -10.17 -4.59
CA PRO A 246 -4.78 -10.56 -5.29
C PRO A 246 -3.99 -9.36 -5.82
N GLU A 247 -4.64 -8.25 -6.14
CA GLU A 247 -4.00 -6.99 -6.55
C GLU A 247 -3.10 -6.42 -5.45
N ASP A 248 -3.50 -6.58 -4.18
CA ASP A 248 -2.70 -6.16 -3.04
C ASP A 248 -1.36 -6.88 -2.99
N TYR A 249 -1.33 -8.15 -3.38
CA TYR A 249 -0.09 -8.90 -3.48
C TYR A 249 0.92 -8.23 -4.41
N VAL A 250 0.48 -7.86 -5.60
CA VAL A 250 1.33 -7.19 -6.59
C VAL A 250 1.82 -5.83 -6.07
N HIS A 251 0.94 -5.07 -5.42
CA HIS A 251 1.28 -3.78 -4.82
C HIS A 251 2.27 -3.91 -3.67
N ARG A 252 2.14 -4.95 -2.81
CA ARG A 252 3.05 -5.23 -1.70
C ARG A 252 4.43 -5.60 -2.22
N ILE A 253 4.53 -6.61 -3.10
CA ILE A 253 5.82 -7.06 -3.60
C ILE A 253 6.49 -5.99 -4.48
N GLY A 254 5.72 -5.15 -5.16
CA GLY A 254 6.24 -4.02 -5.92
C GLY A 254 6.91 -2.93 -5.06
N ARG A 255 7.02 -3.08 -3.73
CA ARG A 255 7.84 -2.23 -2.88
C ARG A 255 9.30 -2.66 -2.86
N THR A 256 9.62 -3.86 -3.36
CA THR A 256 10.99 -4.33 -3.58
C THR A 256 11.29 -4.50 -5.08
N GLY A 257 12.49 -4.82 -5.45
CA GLY A 257 12.88 -5.08 -6.84
C GLY A 257 12.84 -3.86 -7.78
N ARG A 258 12.86 -2.63 -7.24
CA ARG A 258 12.76 -1.40 -8.02
C ARG A 258 14.10 -0.94 -8.58
N ALA A 259 14.06 -0.22 -9.69
CA ALA A 259 15.22 0.39 -10.34
C ALA A 259 16.35 -0.62 -10.64
N GLY A 260 15.99 -1.84 -11.06
CA GLY A 260 16.96 -2.90 -11.41
C GLY A 260 17.64 -3.59 -10.22
N ARG A 261 17.27 -3.27 -8.98
CA ARG A 261 17.75 -3.96 -7.78
C ARG A 261 17.00 -5.28 -7.60
N LEU A 262 17.70 -6.28 -7.10
CA LEU A 262 17.07 -7.55 -6.71
C LEU A 262 16.35 -7.38 -5.37
N GLY A 263 15.22 -8.06 -5.23
CA GLY A 263 14.42 -8.05 -4.01
C GLY A 263 13.84 -9.42 -3.70
N LYS A 264 13.44 -9.62 -2.44
CA LYS A 264 12.80 -10.86 -1.99
C LYS A 264 11.44 -10.57 -1.37
N ALA A 265 10.48 -11.43 -1.65
CA ALA A 265 9.13 -11.35 -1.09
C ALA A 265 8.70 -12.71 -0.55
N TYR A 266 8.46 -12.80 0.74
CA TYR A 266 7.99 -14.02 1.40
C TYR A 266 6.54 -13.87 1.82
N THR A 267 5.76 -14.94 1.61
CA THR A 267 4.35 -14.98 2.04
C THR A 267 4.16 -16.14 3.01
N ILE A 268 3.70 -15.85 4.22
CA ILE A 268 3.43 -16.84 5.25
C ILE A 268 1.96 -17.24 5.15
N ALA A 269 1.70 -18.53 4.92
CA ALA A 269 0.35 -19.04 4.72
C ALA A 269 0.05 -20.21 5.66
N VAL A 270 -1.21 -20.31 6.03
CA VAL A 270 -1.80 -21.45 6.75
C VAL A 270 -2.89 -22.08 5.88
N PRO A 271 -3.36 -23.32 6.17
CA PRO A 271 -4.32 -24.02 5.31
C PRO A 271 -5.61 -23.23 5.00
N SER A 272 -6.03 -22.33 5.91
CA SER A 272 -7.21 -21.48 5.67
C SER A 272 -7.01 -20.42 4.60
N ASP A 273 -5.79 -20.13 4.20
CA ASP A 273 -5.44 -19.08 3.24
C ASP A 273 -5.46 -19.57 1.77
N GLU A 274 -5.68 -20.88 1.55
CA GLU A 274 -5.59 -21.52 0.24
C GLU A 274 -6.39 -20.82 -0.85
N LYS A 275 -7.62 -20.36 -0.53
CA LYS A 275 -8.48 -19.66 -1.49
C LYS A 275 -7.87 -18.33 -1.99
N TYR A 276 -7.17 -17.61 -1.10
CA TYR A 276 -6.51 -16.35 -1.45
C TYR A 276 -5.23 -16.59 -2.25
N LEU A 277 -4.48 -17.64 -1.90
CA LEU A 277 -3.29 -18.06 -2.65
C LEU A 277 -3.66 -18.41 -4.10
N LYS A 278 -4.72 -19.19 -4.30
CA LYS A 278 -5.20 -19.53 -5.65
C LYS A 278 -5.60 -18.29 -6.47
N ALA A 279 -6.21 -17.31 -5.84
CA ALA A 279 -6.57 -16.05 -6.51
C ALA A 279 -5.31 -15.26 -6.92
N ILE A 280 -4.31 -15.21 -6.06
CA ILE A 280 -3.01 -14.58 -6.35
C ILE A 280 -2.28 -15.31 -7.48
N GLU A 281 -2.20 -16.65 -7.43
CA GLU A 281 -1.58 -17.47 -8.47
C GLU A 281 -2.21 -17.22 -9.84
N ASN A 282 -3.54 -17.18 -9.89
CA ASN A 282 -4.28 -16.88 -11.12
C ASN A 282 -3.95 -15.47 -11.65
N LEU A 283 -3.89 -14.47 -10.79
CA LEU A 283 -3.56 -13.11 -11.20
C LEU A 283 -2.12 -13.02 -11.73
N ILE A 284 -1.17 -13.64 -11.04
CA ILE A 284 0.24 -13.64 -11.45
C ILE A 284 0.40 -14.33 -12.80
N THR A 285 -0.27 -15.46 -13.02
CA THR A 285 -0.25 -16.19 -14.28
C THR A 285 -0.83 -15.38 -15.43
N LEU A 286 -1.95 -14.69 -15.20
CA LEU A 286 -2.60 -13.82 -16.20
C LEU A 286 -1.74 -12.59 -16.54
N VAL A 287 -1.09 -12.01 -15.54
CA VAL A 287 -0.34 -10.76 -15.68
C VAL A 287 1.04 -10.96 -16.28
N ILE A 288 1.70 -12.08 -16.02
CA ILE A 288 3.10 -12.31 -16.43
C ILE A 288 3.17 -12.97 -17.81
N GLY A 289 2.05 -13.46 -18.36
CA GLY A 289 2.07 -14.17 -19.64
C GLY A 289 2.94 -15.44 -19.66
N CYS A 290 3.52 -15.80 -18.52
CA CYS A 290 4.21 -17.05 -18.32
C CYS A 290 3.17 -18.09 -17.85
N LYS A 291 3.02 -19.17 -18.60
CA LYS A 291 2.54 -20.40 -18.04
C LYS A 291 3.51 -20.78 -16.93
N VAL A 292 3.20 -20.41 -15.68
CA VAL A 292 3.81 -21.03 -14.54
C VAL A 292 3.29 -22.45 -14.56
N SER A 293 4.10 -23.35 -15.11
CA SER A 293 3.87 -24.77 -14.99
C SER A 293 4.00 -25.08 -13.52
N SER A 294 2.84 -25.24 -12.84
CA SER A 294 2.71 -25.67 -11.44
C SER A 294 3.41 -24.80 -10.39
N ILE A 295 2.85 -24.85 -9.22
CA ILE A 295 3.33 -24.32 -7.92
C ILE A 295 4.84 -24.54 -7.61
N ASP A 296 5.54 -25.29 -8.43
CA ASP A 296 6.99 -25.55 -8.36
C ASP A 296 7.87 -24.34 -8.63
N ALA A 297 7.32 -23.24 -9.18
CA ALA A 297 8.07 -21.99 -9.36
C ALA A 297 8.11 -21.11 -8.09
N LEU A 298 7.20 -21.32 -7.15
CA LEU A 298 7.31 -20.86 -5.77
C LEU A 298 8.05 -21.98 -5.02
N GLN A 299 9.32 -21.81 -4.67
CA GLN A 299 10.04 -22.75 -3.84
C GLN A 299 9.24 -22.98 -2.56
N ARG A 300 8.55 -24.12 -2.46
CA ARG A 300 7.91 -24.58 -1.23
C ARG A 300 9.01 -25.10 -0.32
N GLU A 301 9.63 -24.23 0.42
CA GLU A 301 10.41 -24.66 1.57
C GLU A 301 9.41 -25.05 2.67
N GLN A 302 9.27 -26.36 2.90
CA GLN A 302 8.60 -26.88 4.09
C GLN A 302 9.55 -26.67 5.27
N PHE A 303 9.33 -25.61 6.05
CA PHE A 303 9.99 -25.44 7.32
C PHE A 303 9.30 -26.30 8.39
N GLU A 304 9.93 -27.36 8.85
CA GLU A 304 9.63 -27.95 10.15
C GLU A 304 10.14 -27.00 11.22
N VAL A 305 9.23 -26.16 11.73
CA VAL A 305 9.55 -25.28 12.87
C VAL A 305 9.58 -26.13 14.13
N ALA A 306 10.74 -26.38 14.67
CA ALA A 306 10.89 -26.83 16.05
C ALA A 306 10.42 -25.68 16.97
N VAL A 307 9.14 -25.69 17.34
CA VAL A 307 8.57 -24.71 18.26
C VAL A 307 9.05 -25.07 19.67
N THR A 308 10.09 -24.39 20.14
CA THR A 308 10.33 -24.33 21.58
C THR A 308 9.15 -23.58 22.23
N PRO A 309 8.52 -24.14 23.27
CA PRO A 309 7.38 -23.48 23.90
C PRO A 309 7.86 -22.19 24.58
N ASP A 310 7.40 -21.06 24.08
CA ASP A 310 7.54 -19.79 24.78
C ASP A 310 6.74 -19.88 26.09
N THR A 311 7.44 -19.87 27.20
CA THR A 311 6.87 -19.65 28.54
C THR A 311 6.59 -18.16 28.72
N GLU A 312 5.63 -17.62 28.00
CA GLU A 312 5.02 -16.36 28.38
C GLU A 312 3.75 -16.66 29.17
N SER A 313 3.84 -16.50 30.50
CA SER A 313 2.70 -16.44 31.40
C SER A 313 1.87 -15.20 31.04
N ASP A 314 0.64 -15.43 30.59
CA ASP A 314 -0.42 -14.42 30.64
C ASP A 314 -0.63 -13.98 32.10
N SER A 315 -0.13 -12.81 32.44
CA SER A 315 -0.47 -12.13 33.67
C SER A 315 -0.90 -10.69 33.36
N GLY A 316 -2.22 -10.48 33.52
CA GLY A 316 -2.87 -9.20 33.70
C GLY A 316 -3.37 -8.47 32.48
#